data_a33e1c570ed6e284c7580a9958239fd2
#
_entry.id   a33e1c570ed6e284c7580a9958239fd2
#
_cell.length_a   1.000
_cell.length_b   1.000
_cell.length_c   1.000
_cell.angle_alpha   90.00
_cell.angle_beta   90.00
_cell.angle_gamma   90.00
#
_symmetry.space_group_name_H-M   'P 1'
#
loop_
_entity.id
_entity.type
_entity.pdbx_description
1 polymer ?
#
loop_
_entity_poly.entity_id
_entity_poly.type
_entity_poly.pdbx_seq_one_letter_code
_entity_poly.pdbx_strand_id
1 'polypeptide(L)'
;AVANSGNQLCTHVWRSAAIGNLGGWQVSRTLHFLNVLTGSVGTEGGTAPNSWSKFKPELFDVPPDPDGWNELHFPPEYMLAHYEMSHILPHLVKDGRGTMDVYFTRVFNPVWTYPDGFSWMEMLQNEDSIGCHIALTPTWNETAFFADYVLPMGHASERHDVNSYATSSGKWVAFRQPVLREYARREGKDVTFTYEINPGEVWEEDEFWNELSLRIDPDGEMGI
;
A
#
# COMPACT_ATOMS: atom_id res chain seq x y z
N ALA A 1 -27.06 20.79 -7.25
CA ALA A 1 -27.01 19.41 -6.74
C ALA A 1 -26.53 19.40 -5.29
N VAL A 2 -25.29 19.85 -4.98
CA VAL A 2 -24.72 19.80 -3.61
C VAL A 2 -25.62 20.52 -2.60
N ALA A 3 -26.08 21.73 -2.90
CA ALA A 3 -26.95 22.51 -1.99
C ALA A 3 -28.29 21.81 -1.70
N ASN A 4 -28.74 20.92 -2.57
CA ASN A 4 -30.01 20.21 -2.42
C ASN A 4 -29.86 18.87 -1.68
N SER A 5 -28.63 18.44 -1.36
CA SER A 5 -28.42 17.19 -0.63
C SER A 5 -28.77 17.30 0.86
N GLY A 6 -28.96 18.52 1.35
CA GLY A 6 -29.12 18.76 2.79
C GLY A 6 -27.87 18.25 3.53
N ASN A 7 -28.06 17.52 4.61
CA ASN A 7 -27.00 16.92 5.42
C ASN A 7 -26.66 15.47 5.00
N GLN A 8 -26.97 15.08 3.77
CA GLN A 8 -26.76 13.73 3.24
C GLN A 8 -25.75 13.70 2.09
N LEU A 9 -24.75 14.57 2.12
CA LEU A 9 -23.67 14.58 1.15
C LEU A 9 -22.55 13.62 1.61
N CYS A 10 -22.20 12.68 0.73
CA CYS A 10 -21.01 11.85 0.89
C CYS A 10 -20.04 12.09 -0.26
N THR A 11 -18.78 12.32 0.05
CA THR A 11 -17.71 12.48 -0.93
C THR A 11 -16.64 11.41 -0.72
N HIS A 12 -16.05 10.98 -1.80
CA HIS A 12 -14.95 10.01 -1.77
C HIS A 12 -13.64 10.74 -2.09
N VAL A 13 -12.70 10.70 -1.17
CA VAL A 13 -11.40 11.39 -1.27
C VAL A 13 -10.21 10.42 -1.36
N TRP A 14 -10.49 9.11 -1.32
CA TRP A 14 -9.44 8.10 -1.29
C TRP A 14 -8.79 7.92 -2.67
N ARG A 15 -7.47 7.97 -2.69
CA ARG A 15 -6.61 7.71 -3.85
C ARG A 15 -6.79 8.66 -5.03
N SER A 16 -7.61 8.36 -6.03
CA SER A 16 -7.59 9.01 -7.34
C SER A 16 -7.61 10.55 -7.32
N ALA A 17 -8.48 11.17 -6.53
CA ALA A 17 -8.53 12.63 -6.40
C ALA A 17 -7.41 13.18 -5.52
N ALA A 18 -6.91 12.39 -4.58
CA ALA A 18 -5.99 12.82 -3.55
C ALA A 18 -4.53 12.47 -3.88
N ILE A 19 -4.28 11.29 -4.40
CA ILE A 19 -2.93 10.78 -4.69
C ILE A 19 -2.56 11.02 -6.15
N GLY A 20 -3.49 10.86 -7.08
CA GLY A 20 -3.28 11.01 -8.52
C GLY A 20 -3.08 12.46 -9.00
N ASN A 21 -2.90 13.41 -8.11
CA ASN A 21 -2.68 14.83 -8.42
C ASN A 21 -1.59 15.42 -7.53
N LEU A 22 -0.73 16.26 -8.10
CA LEU A 22 0.26 17.01 -7.33
C LEU A 22 -0.36 17.94 -6.27
N GLY A 23 -1.57 18.43 -6.48
CA GLY A 23 -2.35 19.20 -5.50
C GLY A 23 -3.41 18.38 -4.77
N GLY A 24 -3.25 17.07 -4.69
CA GLY A 24 -4.29 16.13 -4.21
C GLY A 24 -4.78 16.40 -2.81
N TRP A 25 -3.91 16.86 -1.91
CA TRP A 25 -4.30 17.25 -0.56
C TRP A 25 -5.33 18.40 -0.58
N GLN A 26 -5.14 19.40 -1.42
CA GLN A 26 -6.10 20.52 -1.55
C GLN A 26 -7.43 20.05 -2.14
N VAL A 27 -7.39 19.13 -3.10
CA VAL A 27 -8.59 18.49 -3.66
C VAL A 27 -9.37 17.75 -2.56
N SER A 28 -8.69 16.92 -1.80
CA SER A 28 -9.31 16.16 -0.69
C SER A 28 -9.89 17.07 0.37
N ARG A 29 -9.14 18.11 0.78
CA ARG A 29 -9.59 19.11 1.73
C ARG A 29 -10.84 19.83 1.25
N THR A 30 -10.87 20.24 -0.02
CA THR A 30 -12.01 20.96 -0.60
C THR A 30 -13.25 20.07 -0.68
N LEU A 31 -13.09 18.82 -1.08
CA LEU A 31 -14.19 17.84 -1.10
C LEU A 31 -14.73 17.58 0.30
N HIS A 32 -13.86 17.40 1.29
CA HIS A 32 -14.30 17.24 2.67
C HIS A 32 -14.99 18.50 3.22
N PHE A 33 -14.52 19.68 2.83
CA PHE A 33 -15.13 20.94 3.24
C PHE A 33 -16.58 21.08 2.74
N LEU A 34 -16.95 20.50 1.60
CA LEU A 34 -18.34 20.44 1.15
C LEU A 34 -19.21 19.65 2.13
N ASN A 35 -18.71 18.55 2.71
CA ASN A 35 -19.44 17.80 3.71
C ASN A 35 -19.63 18.62 5.00
N VAL A 36 -18.63 19.41 5.38
CA VAL A 36 -18.72 20.32 6.54
C VAL A 36 -19.77 21.41 6.32
N LEU A 37 -19.73 22.06 5.15
CA LEU A 37 -20.67 23.14 4.79
C LEU A 37 -22.13 22.67 4.72
N THR A 38 -22.36 21.44 4.32
CA THR A 38 -23.71 20.86 4.27
C THR A 38 -24.15 20.21 5.58
N GLY A 39 -23.27 20.20 6.61
CA GLY A 39 -23.55 19.52 7.86
C GLY A 39 -23.64 17.99 7.76
N SER A 40 -22.94 17.42 6.77
CA SER A 40 -23.03 15.99 6.41
C SER A 40 -22.01 15.10 7.12
N VAL A 41 -21.27 15.63 8.10
CA VAL A 41 -20.27 14.85 8.85
C VAL A 41 -20.92 14.14 10.02
N GLY A 42 -20.90 12.82 10.03
CA GLY A 42 -21.47 12.00 11.10
C GLY A 42 -22.99 11.88 11.06
N THR A 43 -23.62 12.20 9.94
CA THR A 43 -25.07 12.11 9.75
C THR A 43 -25.45 10.89 8.92
N GLU A 44 -26.69 10.41 9.05
CA GLU A 44 -27.23 9.34 8.21
C GLU A 44 -27.29 9.78 6.74
N GLY A 45 -26.71 8.99 5.85
CA GLY A 45 -26.57 9.32 4.42
C GLY A 45 -25.43 10.33 4.12
N GLY A 46 -24.74 10.85 5.13
CA GLY A 46 -23.58 11.70 5.00
C GLY A 46 -22.25 10.95 5.10
N THR A 47 -21.19 11.68 5.40
CA THR A 47 -19.85 11.11 5.56
C THR A 47 -19.68 10.56 6.98
N ALA A 48 -19.44 9.26 7.10
CA ALA A 48 -19.10 8.66 8.39
C ALA A 48 -17.62 8.90 8.73
N PRO A 49 -17.28 9.19 9.99
CA PRO A 49 -15.88 9.21 10.41
C PRO A 49 -15.30 7.81 10.25
N ASN A 50 -14.15 7.75 9.57
CA ASN A 50 -13.43 6.50 9.39
C ASN A 50 -12.44 6.31 10.54
N SER A 51 -12.47 5.15 11.18
CA SER A 51 -11.50 4.79 12.20
C SER A 51 -10.21 4.30 11.56
N TRP A 52 -9.08 4.91 11.89
CA TRP A 52 -7.76 4.42 11.55
C TRP A 52 -7.27 3.31 12.48
N SER A 53 -8.02 2.99 13.53
CA SER A 53 -7.70 1.85 14.39
C SER A 53 -7.97 0.56 13.63
N LYS A 54 -7.03 0.18 12.80
CA LYS A 54 -6.95 -1.16 12.22
C LYS A 54 -6.80 -2.16 13.36
N PHE A 55 -7.27 -3.37 13.13
CA PHE A 55 -6.94 -4.49 14.01
C PHE A 55 -5.40 -4.60 14.06
N LYS A 56 -4.83 -4.21 15.18
CA LYS A 56 -3.40 -4.40 15.46
C LYS A 56 -3.31 -5.47 16.53
N PRO A 57 -2.92 -6.70 16.19
CA PRO A 57 -2.52 -7.64 17.23
C PRO A 57 -1.29 -7.05 17.93
N GLU A 58 -1.37 -6.81 19.22
CA GLU A 58 -0.22 -6.42 20.06
C GLU A 58 0.66 -7.64 20.32
N LEU A 59 1.21 -8.21 19.26
CA LEU A 59 2.06 -9.40 19.36
C LEU A 59 3.54 -9.03 19.61
N PHE A 60 3.92 -7.82 19.24
CA PHE A 60 5.31 -7.35 19.33
C PHE A 60 5.37 -5.87 19.69
N ASP A 61 6.41 -5.49 20.41
CA ASP A 61 6.74 -4.09 20.60
C ASP A 61 7.13 -3.46 19.25
N VAL A 62 6.42 -2.43 18.86
CA VAL A 62 6.75 -1.67 17.66
C VAL A 62 7.84 -0.67 18.01
N PRO A 63 8.98 -0.65 17.31
CA PRO A 63 9.99 0.37 17.55
C PRO A 63 9.41 1.77 17.34
N PRO A 64 9.86 2.79 18.07
CA PRO A 64 9.40 4.16 17.89
C PRO A 64 9.74 4.66 16.48
N ASP A 65 8.87 5.51 15.94
CA ASP A 65 9.10 6.16 14.66
C ASP A 65 10.41 6.97 14.72
N PRO A 66 11.26 6.93 13.70
CA PRO A 66 12.46 7.72 13.65
C PRO A 66 12.14 9.23 13.58
N ASP A 67 12.91 10.05 14.30
CA ASP A 67 12.68 11.50 14.44
C ASP A 67 12.67 12.27 13.11
N GLY A 68 13.41 11.81 12.10
CA GLY A 68 13.48 12.43 10.77
C GLY A 68 12.30 12.11 9.83
N TRP A 69 11.35 11.33 10.28
CA TRP A 69 10.28 10.81 9.43
C TRP A 69 9.34 11.91 8.89
N ASN A 70 9.06 12.93 9.69
CA ASN A 70 8.20 14.04 9.28
C ASN A 70 8.85 14.92 8.20
N GLU A 71 10.16 15.14 8.24
CA GLU A 71 10.89 15.92 7.24
C GLU A 71 10.95 15.20 5.89
N LEU A 72 11.02 13.87 5.90
CA LEU A 72 10.96 13.05 4.69
C LEU A 72 9.54 12.98 4.11
N HIS A 73 8.53 12.89 4.98
CA HIS A 73 7.14 12.74 4.55
C HIS A 73 6.50 14.04 4.05
N PHE A 74 6.88 15.17 4.62
CA PHE A 74 6.26 16.47 4.35
C PHE A 74 7.29 17.57 4.13
N PRO A 75 8.24 17.42 3.19
CA PRO A 75 9.23 18.45 2.93
C PRO A 75 8.51 19.72 2.41
N PRO A 76 8.80 20.91 2.98
CA PRO A 76 8.07 22.15 2.69
C PRO A 76 8.14 22.61 1.23
N GLU A 77 9.18 22.20 0.52
CA GLU A 77 9.45 22.56 -0.87
C GLU A 77 8.57 21.81 -1.89
N TYR A 78 7.89 20.75 -1.47
CA TYR A 78 7.03 19.97 -2.35
C TYR A 78 5.55 20.19 -2.05
N MET A 79 4.74 20.15 -3.09
CA MET A 79 3.28 20.21 -2.94
C MET A 79 2.75 18.99 -2.21
N LEU A 80 1.87 19.21 -1.24
CA LEU A 80 1.23 18.14 -0.52
C LEU A 80 0.28 17.35 -1.43
N ALA A 81 0.61 16.09 -1.67
CA ALA A 81 -0.37 15.09 -2.06
C ALA A 81 -1.03 14.55 -0.78
N HIS A 82 -2.23 14.04 -0.90
CA HIS A 82 -2.85 13.34 0.21
C HIS A 82 -2.12 12.02 0.41
N TYR A 83 -1.74 11.72 1.66
CA TYR A 83 -1.20 10.42 2.00
C TYR A 83 0.14 10.10 1.30
N GLU A 84 1.14 9.83 2.06
CA GLU A 84 2.39 9.22 1.65
C GLU A 84 3.33 10.06 0.76
N MET A 85 2.90 11.17 0.22
CA MET A 85 3.77 11.99 -0.67
C MET A 85 4.55 11.15 -1.71
N SER A 86 3.95 10.07 -2.19
CA SER A 86 4.62 9.01 -2.96
C SER A 86 5.28 9.50 -4.25
N HIS A 87 4.90 10.68 -4.72
CA HIS A 87 5.52 11.30 -5.90
C HIS A 87 6.89 11.92 -5.62
N ILE A 88 7.27 12.12 -4.36
CA ILE A 88 8.51 12.82 -4.01
C ILE A 88 9.74 11.93 -3.93
N LEU A 89 9.59 10.63 -3.77
CA LEU A 89 10.73 9.74 -3.62
C LEU A 89 11.78 9.90 -4.75
N PRO A 90 11.41 9.93 -6.05
CA PRO A 90 12.37 10.20 -7.10
C PRO A 90 13.10 11.53 -6.97
N HIS A 91 12.39 12.56 -6.52
CA HIS A 91 12.97 13.88 -6.32
C HIS A 91 13.95 13.91 -5.14
N LEU A 92 13.64 13.27 -4.03
CA LEU A 92 14.54 13.15 -2.87
C LEU A 92 15.84 12.44 -3.25
N VAL A 93 15.74 11.35 -4.02
CA VAL A 93 16.92 10.62 -4.51
C VAL A 93 17.74 11.49 -5.47
N LYS A 94 17.08 12.16 -6.40
CA LYS A 94 17.74 13.09 -7.36
C LYS A 94 18.45 14.26 -6.65
N ASP A 95 17.89 14.73 -5.55
CA ASP A 95 18.49 15.77 -4.72
C ASP A 95 19.61 15.25 -3.79
N GLY A 96 19.97 13.99 -3.90
CA GLY A 96 21.03 13.35 -3.11
C GLY A 96 20.69 13.15 -1.64
N ARG A 97 19.40 13.08 -1.28
CA ARG A 97 18.94 12.86 0.10
C ARG A 97 18.98 11.40 0.52
N GLY A 98 19.36 10.50 -0.37
CA GLY A 98 19.55 9.09 -0.07
C GLY A 98 19.60 8.23 -1.33
N THR A 99 20.08 7.01 -1.13
CA THR A 99 20.09 5.93 -2.12
C THR A 99 19.50 4.67 -1.48
N MET A 100 19.11 3.72 -2.30
CA MET A 100 18.56 2.45 -1.81
C MET A 100 19.39 1.29 -2.34
N ASP A 101 19.93 0.47 -1.46
CA ASP A 101 20.63 -0.75 -1.87
C ASP A 101 19.64 -1.75 -2.47
N VAL A 102 18.49 -1.92 -1.82
CA VAL A 102 17.39 -2.77 -2.29
C VAL A 102 16.07 -2.03 -2.17
N TYR A 103 15.29 -2.04 -3.24
CA TYR A 103 13.97 -1.44 -3.30
C TYR A 103 12.92 -2.48 -3.69
N PHE A 104 11.91 -2.66 -2.84
CA PHE A 104 10.77 -3.52 -3.16
C PHE A 104 9.56 -2.69 -3.56
N THR A 105 8.98 -2.99 -4.72
CA THR A 105 7.63 -2.54 -5.07
C THR A 105 6.64 -3.69 -4.89
N ARG A 106 5.66 -3.49 -4.03
CA ARG A 106 4.64 -4.51 -3.74
C ARG A 106 3.29 -4.05 -4.23
N VAL A 107 2.77 -4.68 -5.29
CA VAL A 107 1.47 -4.31 -5.91
C VAL A 107 1.38 -2.79 -6.14
N PHE A 108 2.51 -2.18 -6.44
CA PHE A 108 2.68 -0.73 -6.56
C PHE A 108 3.19 -0.38 -7.94
N ASN A 109 2.46 0.46 -8.66
CA ASN A 109 2.80 0.87 -10.02
C ASN A 109 2.90 2.39 -10.14
N PRO A 110 3.90 3.03 -9.51
CA PRO A 110 4.02 4.49 -9.49
C PRO A 110 4.29 5.09 -10.87
N VAL A 111 4.96 4.39 -11.75
CA VAL A 111 5.23 4.84 -13.13
C VAL A 111 3.94 5.23 -13.85
N TRP A 112 2.85 4.52 -13.61
CA TRP A 112 1.57 4.76 -14.27
C TRP A 112 0.52 5.43 -13.38
N THR A 113 0.45 5.05 -12.11
CA THR A 113 -0.68 5.42 -11.25
C THR A 113 -0.43 6.64 -10.36
N TYR A 114 0.80 7.12 -10.29
CA TYR A 114 1.18 8.27 -9.48
C TYR A 114 1.56 9.48 -10.33
N PRO A 115 1.51 10.69 -9.78
CA PRO A 115 2.02 11.87 -10.46
C PRO A 115 3.50 11.73 -10.79
N ASP A 116 3.88 12.30 -11.93
CA ASP A 116 5.27 12.38 -12.37
C ASP A 116 5.95 11.01 -12.58
N GLY A 117 5.28 10.14 -13.31
CA GLY A 117 5.80 8.82 -13.65
C GLY A 117 7.15 8.83 -14.39
N PHE A 118 7.47 9.92 -15.09
CA PHE A 118 8.77 10.07 -15.77
C PHE A 118 9.93 10.17 -14.77
N SER A 119 9.79 10.89 -13.69
CA SER A 119 10.79 10.93 -12.61
C SER A 119 10.96 9.57 -11.94
N TRP A 120 9.89 8.80 -11.81
CA TRP A 120 9.96 7.40 -11.38
C TRP A 120 10.78 6.55 -12.35
N MET A 121 10.56 6.68 -13.66
CA MET A 121 11.33 5.94 -14.66
C MET A 121 12.82 6.29 -14.61
N GLU A 122 13.16 7.57 -14.49
CA GLU A 122 14.55 8.03 -14.36
C GLU A 122 15.23 7.42 -13.12
N MET A 123 14.56 7.42 -11.97
CA MET A 123 15.10 6.86 -10.73
C MET A 123 15.29 5.34 -10.83
N LEU A 124 14.29 4.62 -11.34
CA LEU A 124 14.31 3.16 -11.44
C LEU A 124 15.35 2.63 -12.44
N GLN A 125 15.78 3.45 -13.39
CA GLN A 125 16.82 3.11 -14.37
C GLN A 125 18.24 3.47 -13.89
N ASN A 126 18.37 4.15 -12.77
CA ASN A 126 19.64 4.64 -12.29
C ASN A 126 20.19 3.74 -11.17
N GLU A 127 21.19 2.92 -11.48
CA GLU A 127 21.85 2.00 -10.55
C GLU A 127 22.56 2.73 -9.38
N ASP A 128 22.95 4.00 -9.56
CA ASP A 128 23.47 4.83 -8.47
C ASP A 128 22.38 5.23 -7.46
N SER A 129 21.11 5.16 -7.86
CA SER A 129 19.95 5.47 -7.04
C SER A 129 19.39 4.25 -6.33
N ILE A 130 19.30 3.14 -7.06
CA ILE A 130 18.74 1.86 -6.59
C ILE A 130 19.66 0.74 -7.04
N GLY A 131 20.29 0.06 -6.09
CA GLY A 131 21.22 -1.04 -6.38
C GLY A 131 20.51 -2.30 -6.87
N CYS A 132 19.29 -2.58 -6.37
CA CYS A 132 18.47 -3.72 -6.82
C CYS A 132 16.99 -3.40 -6.63
N HIS A 133 16.22 -3.48 -7.71
CA HIS A 133 14.77 -3.32 -7.68
C HIS A 133 14.06 -4.67 -7.83
N ILE A 134 13.23 -5.02 -6.86
CA ILE A 134 12.46 -6.26 -6.84
C ILE A 134 10.96 -5.92 -6.85
N ALA A 135 10.25 -6.38 -7.88
CA ALA A 135 8.82 -6.16 -8.01
C ALA A 135 8.03 -7.40 -7.55
N LEU A 136 7.24 -7.25 -6.51
CA LEU A 136 6.30 -8.26 -6.02
C LEU A 136 4.92 -7.93 -6.60
N THR A 137 4.48 -8.67 -7.61
CA THR A 137 3.23 -8.31 -8.31
C THR A 137 2.48 -9.53 -8.84
N PRO A 138 1.13 -9.53 -8.77
CA PRO A 138 0.31 -10.59 -9.36
C PRO A 138 0.16 -10.45 -10.88
N THR A 139 0.48 -9.28 -11.43
CA THR A 139 0.37 -8.98 -12.87
C THR A 139 1.51 -8.09 -13.31
N TRP A 140 1.92 -8.21 -14.57
CA TRP A 140 2.83 -7.25 -15.17
C TRP A 140 2.25 -5.83 -15.13
N ASN A 141 3.08 -4.87 -14.81
CA ASN A 141 2.76 -3.45 -14.84
C ASN A 141 3.98 -2.64 -15.29
N GLU A 142 3.80 -1.35 -15.54
CA GLU A 142 4.82 -0.48 -16.09
C GLU A 142 6.05 -0.37 -15.17
N THR A 143 5.85 -0.36 -13.88
CA THR A 143 6.95 -0.30 -12.90
C THR A 143 7.78 -1.60 -12.89
N ALA A 144 7.14 -2.75 -13.07
CA ALA A 144 7.82 -4.03 -13.10
C ALA A 144 8.77 -4.19 -14.31
N PHE A 145 8.59 -3.40 -15.39
CA PHE A 145 9.54 -3.38 -16.51
C PHE A 145 10.91 -2.81 -16.13
N PHE A 146 11.02 -2.09 -15.04
CA PHE A 146 12.26 -1.52 -14.53
C PHE A 146 12.86 -2.33 -13.37
N ALA A 147 12.27 -3.46 -13.02
CA ALA A 147 12.77 -4.31 -11.95
C ALA A 147 13.83 -5.27 -12.43
N ASP A 148 14.85 -5.51 -11.60
CA ASP A 148 15.86 -6.54 -11.81
C ASP A 148 15.26 -7.94 -11.62
N TYR A 149 14.32 -8.05 -10.68
CA TYR A 149 13.58 -9.28 -10.40
C TYR A 149 12.08 -9.00 -10.31
N VAL A 150 11.29 -9.84 -10.98
CA VAL A 150 9.84 -9.82 -10.86
C VAL A 150 9.40 -11.15 -10.26
N LEU A 151 8.86 -11.08 -9.05
CA LEU A 151 8.42 -12.24 -8.30
C LEU A 151 6.89 -12.30 -8.30
N PRO A 152 6.30 -13.46 -8.68
CA PRO A 152 4.86 -13.61 -8.72
C PRO A 152 4.28 -13.68 -7.31
N MET A 153 3.35 -12.78 -7.01
CA MET A 153 2.64 -12.73 -5.74
C MET A 153 1.18 -13.16 -5.91
N GLY A 154 0.64 -13.78 -4.89
CA GLY A 154 -0.75 -14.25 -4.89
C GLY A 154 -1.76 -13.13 -5.16
N HIS A 155 -2.60 -13.35 -6.16
CA HIS A 155 -3.81 -12.55 -6.37
C HIS A 155 -4.80 -12.76 -5.22
N ALA A 156 -5.85 -11.97 -5.15
CA ALA A 156 -6.84 -11.99 -4.07
C ALA A 156 -7.39 -13.38 -3.69
N SER A 157 -7.52 -14.29 -4.65
CA SER A 157 -8.00 -15.68 -4.44
C SER A 157 -6.89 -16.67 -4.09
N GLU A 158 -5.65 -16.25 -4.09
CA GLU A 158 -4.46 -17.08 -3.94
C GLU A 158 -3.71 -16.81 -2.63
N ARG A 159 -4.27 -15.95 -1.77
CA ARG A 159 -3.65 -15.55 -0.50
C ARG A 159 -4.66 -15.38 0.62
N HIS A 160 -4.17 -15.43 1.86
CA HIS A 160 -4.91 -14.95 3.02
C HIS A 160 -4.94 -13.42 3.05
N ASP A 161 -5.96 -12.88 3.64
CA ASP A 161 -6.06 -11.45 3.90
C ASP A 161 -7.11 -11.17 4.98
N VAL A 162 -6.89 -10.13 5.74
CA VAL A 162 -7.83 -9.65 6.76
C VAL A 162 -8.25 -8.24 6.43
N ASN A 163 -9.54 -8.02 6.37
CA ASN A 163 -10.12 -6.71 6.14
C ASN A 163 -10.90 -6.27 7.38
N SER A 164 -10.47 -5.19 8.00
CA SER A 164 -11.12 -4.66 9.19
C SER A 164 -12.10 -3.54 8.85
N TYR A 165 -12.97 -3.22 9.79
CA TYR A 165 -13.92 -2.12 9.68
C TYR A 165 -13.26 -0.74 9.55
N ALA A 166 -11.95 -0.63 9.70
CA ALA A 166 -11.24 0.63 9.52
C ALA A 166 -11.39 1.25 8.12
N THR A 167 -11.73 0.44 7.12
CA THR A 167 -12.00 0.87 5.75
C THR A 167 -13.47 0.93 5.38
N SER A 168 -14.36 0.66 6.34
CA SER A 168 -15.81 0.70 6.14
C SER A 168 -16.51 1.28 7.37
N SER A 169 -17.75 1.69 7.21
CA SER A 169 -18.58 2.21 8.32
C SER A 169 -19.12 1.13 9.27
N GLY A 170 -18.95 -0.14 8.94
CA GLY A 170 -19.44 -1.27 9.74
C GLY A 170 -18.37 -1.78 10.72
N LYS A 171 -18.83 -2.28 11.88
CA LYS A 171 -17.96 -2.91 12.89
C LYS A 171 -17.84 -4.41 12.64
N TRP A 172 -17.11 -4.79 11.61
CA TRP A 172 -16.91 -6.19 11.26
C TRP A 172 -15.49 -6.41 10.76
N VAL A 173 -15.04 -7.65 10.86
CA VAL A 173 -13.78 -8.13 10.29
C VAL A 173 -14.13 -9.20 9.27
N ALA A 174 -13.63 -9.06 8.06
CA ALA A 174 -13.72 -10.07 7.04
C ALA A 174 -12.33 -10.64 6.78
N PHE A 175 -12.28 -11.90 6.41
CA PHE A 175 -11.07 -12.53 5.96
C PHE A 175 -11.35 -13.33 4.69
N ARG A 176 -10.32 -13.54 3.91
CA ARG A 176 -10.33 -14.44 2.76
C ARG A 176 -9.22 -15.46 2.91
N GLN A 177 -9.39 -16.59 2.25
CA GLN A 177 -8.46 -17.70 2.25
C GLN A 177 -8.10 -18.06 0.80
N PRO A 178 -6.89 -18.58 0.55
CA PRO A 178 -6.50 -19.05 -0.77
C PRO A 178 -7.36 -20.22 -1.20
N VAL A 179 -8.06 -20.05 -2.30
CA VAL A 179 -9.12 -20.98 -2.75
C VAL A 179 -8.58 -22.39 -3.02
N LEU A 180 -7.46 -22.50 -3.72
CA LEU A 180 -6.88 -23.79 -4.08
C LEU A 180 -6.36 -24.55 -2.86
N ARG A 181 -5.74 -23.84 -1.92
CA ARG A 181 -5.28 -24.45 -0.66
C ARG A 181 -6.43 -24.99 0.16
N GLU A 182 -7.48 -24.20 0.34
CA GLU A 182 -8.67 -24.63 1.09
C GLU A 182 -9.43 -25.76 0.39
N TYR A 183 -9.49 -25.73 -0.93
CA TYR A 183 -10.06 -26.85 -1.70
C TYR A 183 -9.24 -28.13 -1.51
N ALA A 184 -7.93 -28.06 -1.65
CA ALA A 184 -7.03 -29.19 -1.47
C ALA A 184 -7.15 -29.81 -0.06
N ARG A 185 -7.22 -28.97 0.99
CA ARG A 185 -7.42 -29.42 2.37
C ARG A 185 -8.76 -30.13 2.56
N ARG A 186 -9.82 -29.65 1.95
CA ARG A 186 -11.15 -30.31 1.98
C ARG A 186 -11.17 -31.64 1.26
N GLU A 187 -10.33 -31.80 0.23
CA GLU A 187 -10.09 -33.09 -0.45
C GLU A 187 -9.16 -34.05 0.35
N GLY A 188 -8.73 -33.62 1.54
CA GLY A 188 -7.86 -34.42 2.41
C GLY A 188 -6.39 -34.43 2.04
N LYS A 189 -5.94 -33.48 1.22
CA LYS A 189 -4.52 -33.27 0.91
C LYS A 189 -3.84 -32.55 2.07
N ASP A 190 -2.64 -33.00 2.40
CA ASP A 190 -1.77 -32.32 3.34
C ASP A 190 -1.04 -31.19 2.61
N VAL A 191 -1.48 -29.94 2.82
CA VAL A 191 -0.91 -28.72 2.24
C VAL A 191 -0.59 -27.76 3.37
N THR A 192 0.68 -27.49 3.57
CA THR A 192 1.16 -26.58 4.60
C THR A 192 1.24 -25.16 4.10
N PHE A 193 1.84 -24.95 2.93
CA PHE A 193 2.05 -23.64 2.35
C PHE A 193 1.21 -23.42 1.10
N THR A 194 0.85 -22.19 0.86
CA THR A 194 0.00 -21.80 -0.28
C THR A 194 0.72 -21.98 -1.62
N TYR A 195 2.03 -21.74 -1.65
CA TYR A 195 2.83 -21.93 -2.86
C TYR A 195 2.93 -23.40 -3.32
N GLU A 196 2.66 -24.37 -2.44
CA GLU A 196 2.68 -25.79 -2.80
C GLU A 196 1.54 -26.18 -3.76
N ILE A 197 0.47 -25.37 -3.79
CA ILE A 197 -0.72 -25.67 -4.59
C ILE A 197 -1.04 -24.59 -5.63
N ASN A 198 -0.55 -23.38 -5.44
CA ASN A 198 -0.73 -22.31 -6.43
C ASN A 198 0.06 -22.62 -7.70
N PRO A 199 -0.49 -22.35 -8.89
CA PRO A 199 0.25 -22.51 -10.14
C PRO A 199 1.35 -21.46 -10.28
N GLY A 200 2.42 -21.79 -11.01
CA GLY A 200 3.40 -20.82 -11.50
C GLY A 200 4.28 -20.18 -10.43
N GLU A 201 4.66 -20.93 -9.41
CA GLU A 201 5.54 -20.43 -8.33
C GLU A 201 4.99 -19.21 -7.59
N VAL A 202 3.67 -19.08 -7.53
CA VAL A 202 2.99 -17.96 -6.88
C VAL A 202 2.98 -18.16 -5.37
N TRP A 203 3.65 -17.26 -4.67
CA TRP A 203 3.74 -17.24 -3.22
C TRP A 203 2.68 -16.35 -2.60
N GLU A 204 2.25 -16.73 -1.42
CA GLU A 204 1.55 -15.84 -0.52
C GLU A 204 2.56 -14.85 0.11
N GLU A 205 2.14 -13.62 0.31
CA GLU A 205 3.03 -12.56 0.77
C GLU A 205 3.65 -12.87 2.14
N ASP A 206 2.84 -13.35 3.08
CA ASP A 206 3.32 -13.69 4.43
C ASP A 206 4.33 -14.84 4.39
N GLU A 207 4.10 -15.84 3.55
CA GLU A 207 5.04 -16.94 3.34
C GLU A 207 6.37 -16.45 2.75
N PHE A 208 6.29 -15.53 1.79
CA PHE A 208 7.48 -14.93 1.17
C PHE A 208 8.34 -14.16 2.18
N TRP A 209 7.73 -13.27 2.97
CA TRP A 209 8.49 -12.47 3.92
C TRP A 209 9.10 -13.32 5.04
N ASN A 210 8.36 -14.30 5.53
CA ASN A 210 8.88 -15.24 6.54
C ASN A 210 10.06 -16.04 6.00
N GLU A 211 9.96 -16.57 4.79
CA GLU A 211 11.05 -17.34 4.18
C GLU A 211 12.27 -16.46 3.88
N LEU A 212 12.05 -15.23 3.45
CA LEU A 212 13.14 -14.27 3.22
C LEU A 212 13.86 -13.94 4.52
N SER A 213 13.12 -13.65 5.60
CA SER A 213 13.70 -13.37 6.91
C SER A 213 14.54 -14.54 7.43
N LEU A 214 14.03 -15.76 7.33
CA LEU A 214 14.75 -16.97 7.74
C LEU A 214 16.03 -17.23 6.92
N ARG A 215 16.07 -16.77 5.68
CA ARG A 215 17.28 -16.91 4.84
C ARG A 215 18.32 -15.84 5.13
N ILE A 216 17.89 -14.64 5.48
CA ILE A 216 18.78 -13.53 5.83
C ILE A 216 19.34 -13.74 7.24
N ASP A 217 18.47 -14.14 8.16
CA ASP A 217 18.78 -14.26 9.60
C ASP A 217 18.33 -15.63 10.13
N PRO A 218 19.00 -16.73 9.71
CA PRO A 218 18.59 -18.09 10.07
C PRO A 218 18.65 -18.38 11.58
N ASP A 219 19.49 -17.67 12.28
CA ASP A 219 19.73 -17.86 13.73
C ASP A 219 18.97 -16.83 14.59
N GLY A 220 18.30 -15.85 13.98
CA GLY A 220 17.58 -14.77 14.66
C GLY A 220 18.49 -13.78 15.39
N GLU A 221 19.79 -13.73 15.07
CA GLU A 221 20.74 -12.83 15.72
C GLU A 221 20.57 -11.37 15.31
N MET A 222 20.09 -11.13 14.10
CA MET A 222 19.83 -9.77 13.59
C MET A 222 18.47 -9.23 14.03
N GLY A 223 17.59 -10.09 14.52
CA GLY A 223 16.23 -9.71 14.95
C GLY A 223 15.26 -9.42 13.82
N ILE A 224 15.45 -10.07 12.66
CA ILE A 224 14.62 -9.90 11.46
C ILE A 224 13.54 -10.98 11.39
#